data_831974d56c8b85ede1ee185913ed88ae
#
_entry.id   831974d56c8b85ede1ee185913ed88ae
#
_cell.length_a   1.000
_cell.length_b   1.000
_cell.length_c   1.000
_cell.angle_alpha   90.00
_cell.angle_beta   90.00
_cell.angle_gamma   90.00
#
_symmetry.space_group_name_H-M   'P 1'
#
loop_
_entity.id
_entity.type
_entity.pdbx_description
1 polymer ?
#
loop_
_entity_poly.entity_id
_entity_poly.type
_entity_poly.pdbx_seq_one_letter_code
_entity_poly.pdbx_strand_id
1 'polypeptide(L)'
;MVARRFLLPSSALLAGALALAPASAQRPTTLAGRSTVYAPSGMVATSQPLASAAGLEVLRTGGNAVDAAVAAAAVLGVTEPHMTGIGGDMFAIVWLARERRLVALNAAGRAGTRMRRDTLVARGFRSGSQQGAMSVTVPGALAGWELLLKTHGRRTLRQALQPAIRYARDGFPVSPIIAAQWGNETAFLRRDSAAAATYLPGGRAPTAGE
;
A
#
# COMPACT_ATOMS: atom_id res chain seq x y z
N MET A 1 81.29 -23.37 -22.31
CA MET A 1 80.35 -23.03 -21.21
C MET A 1 79.23 -22.15 -21.77
N VAL A 2 78.08 -22.76 -22.09
CA VAL A 2 77.03 -22.18 -22.95
C VAL A 2 75.91 -21.65 -22.00
N ALA A 3 75.75 -20.36 -21.99
CA ALA A 3 74.67 -19.70 -21.25
C ALA A 3 73.36 -19.77 -22.04
N ARG A 4 72.41 -20.55 -21.61
CA ARG A 4 71.01 -20.56 -22.13
C ARG A 4 70.25 -19.37 -21.58
N ARG A 5 69.86 -18.45 -22.49
CA ARG A 5 68.86 -17.40 -22.20
C ARG A 5 67.48 -18.03 -22.28
N PHE A 6 66.75 -18.01 -21.16
CA PHE A 6 65.30 -18.31 -21.11
C PHE A 6 64.55 -17.06 -21.54
N LEU A 7 63.84 -17.14 -22.66
CA LEU A 7 62.84 -16.19 -23.07
C LEU A 7 61.51 -16.56 -22.36
N LEU A 8 61.04 -15.70 -21.50
CA LEU A 8 59.70 -15.79 -20.92
C LEU A 8 58.69 -15.25 -21.95
N PRO A 9 57.55 -15.93 -22.20
CA PRO A 9 56.53 -15.39 -23.08
C PRO A 9 55.76 -14.31 -22.32
N SER A 10 55.64 -13.13 -22.96
CA SER A 10 54.79 -12.02 -22.49
C SER A 10 53.35 -12.43 -22.57
N SER A 11 52.78 -12.81 -21.42
CA SER A 11 51.34 -13.04 -21.27
C SER A 11 50.62 -11.68 -21.35
N ALA A 12 49.96 -11.41 -22.46
CA ALA A 12 49.08 -10.28 -22.61
C ALA A 12 47.95 -10.39 -21.62
N LEU A 13 47.95 -9.54 -20.59
CA LEU A 13 46.81 -9.29 -19.72
C LEU A 13 45.74 -8.55 -20.54
N LEU A 14 44.79 -9.31 -21.08
CA LEU A 14 43.55 -8.75 -21.60
C LEU A 14 42.70 -8.34 -20.40
N ALA A 15 42.83 -7.09 -19.96
CA ALA A 15 41.93 -6.48 -19.01
C ALA A 15 40.57 -6.27 -19.70
N GLY A 16 39.68 -7.24 -19.56
CA GLY A 16 38.27 -7.09 -19.92
C GLY A 16 37.64 -6.04 -19.03
N ALA A 17 37.54 -4.80 -19.52
CA ALA A 17 36.68 -3.80 -18.95
C ALA A 17 35.22 -4.30 -19.09
N LEU A 18 34.68 -4.95 -18.05
CA LEU A 18 33.23 -5.10 -17.91
C LEU A 18 32.67 -3.70 -17.76
N ALA A 19 32.19 -3.12 -18.85
CA ALA A 19 31.34 -1.96 -18.81
C ALA A 19 30.04 -2.38 -18.07
N LEU A 20 29.95 -2.05 -16.81
CA LEU A 20 28.69 -2.02 -16.08
C LEU A 20 27.82 -0.95 -16.74
N ALA A 21 27.15 -1.32 -17.84
CA ALA A 21 26.06 -0.51 -18.35
C ALA A 21 25.05 -0.37 -17.21
N PRO A 22 24.62 0.86 -16.85
CA PRO A 22 23.54 1.01 -15.91
C PRO A 22 22.38 0.19 -16.46
N ALA A 23 21.89 -0.75 -15.67
CA ALA A 23 20.67 -1.46 -15.99
C ALA A 23 19.54 -0.43 -15.91
N SER A 24 19.40 0.37 -16.98
CA SER A 24 18.18 1.10 -17.22
C SER A 24 17.12 0.01 -17.33
N ALA A 25 16.24 -0.09 -16.33
CA ALA A 25 15.09 -0.95 -16.36
C ALA A 25 14.24 -0.53 -17.57
N GLN A 26 14.58 -1.06 -18.74
CA GLN A 26 13.79 -0.87 -19.95
C GLN A 26 12.44 -1.52 -19.66
N ARG A 27 11.44 -0.68 -19.46
CA ARG A 27 10.06 -1.15 -19.40
C ARG A 27 9.79 -1.91 -20.72
N PRO A 28 9.16 -3.09 -20.66
CA PRO A 28 8.80 -3.79 -21.87
C PRO A 28 8.08 -2.84 -22.82
N THR A 29 8.56 -2.72 -24.04
CA THR A 29 8.01 -1.81 -25.07
C THR A 29 6.54 -2.13 -25.43
N THR A 30 6.05 -3.27 -24.98
CA THR A 30 4.66 -3.74 -25.17
C THR A 30 3.67 -3.19 -24.12
N LEU A 31 4.15 -2.61 -23.00
CA LEU A 31 3.29 -1.96 -22.02
C LEU A 31 3.29 -0.46 -22.28
N ALA A 32 2.14 0.09 -22.66
CA ALA A 32 1.94 1.52 -22.75
C ALA A 32 2.34 2.19 -21.43
N GLY A 33 3.50 2.83 -21.43
CA GLY A 33 3.98 3.61 -20.29
C GLY A 33 3.07 4.82 -20.08
N ARG A 34 2.76 5.15 -18.84
CA ARG A 34 2.11 6.44 -18.56
C ARG A 34 3.14 7.56 -18.72
N SER A 35 2.72 8.66 -19.32
CA SER A 35 3.50 9.89 -19.33
C SER A 35 3.76 10.38 -17.91
N THR A 36 4.90 11.02 -17.69
CA THR A 36 5.18 11.71 -16.43
C THR A 36 4.13 12.80 -16.22
N VAL A 37 3.54 12.84 -15.03
CA VAL A 37 2.56 13.86 -14.64
C VAL A 37 3.26 14.93 -13.83
N TYR A 38 3.14 16.17 -14.26
CA TYR A 38 3.59 17.35 -13.53
C TYR A 38 2.36 18.10 -13.00
N ALA A 39 2.38 18.45 -11.72
CA ALA A 39 1.27 19.14 -11.08
C ALA A 39 1.75 20.41 -10.40
N PRO A 40 1.27 21.59 -10.81
CA PRO A 40 1.75 22.87 -10.28
C PRO A 40 1.25 23.17 -8.85
N SER A 41 0.11 22.61 -8.46
CA SER A 41 -0.56 22.97 -7.19
C SER A 41 -0.63 21.86 -6.18
N GLY A 42 -0.54 20.61 -6.61
CA GLY A 42 -0.62 19.43 -5.72
C GLY A 42 -0.81 18.14 -6.49
N MET A 43 -0.44 17.05 -5.88
CA MET A 43 -0.52 15.72 -6.49
C MET A 43 -1.01 14.70 -5.46
N VAL A 44 -1.75 13.71 -5.93
CA VAL A 44 -2.11 12.52 -5.17
C VAL A 44 -1.75 11.29 -5.99
N ALA A 45 -1.05 10.35 -5.39
CA ALA A 45 -0.70 9.08 -6.01
C ALA A 45 -1.12 7.94 -5.08
N THR A 46 -1.84 6.96 -5.62
CA THR A 46 -2.28 5.76 -4.92
C THR A 46 -2.21 4.56 -5.86
N SER A 47 -2.35 3.36 -5.33
CA SER A 47 -2.46 2.11 -6.09
C SER A 47 -3.72 2.07 -6.98
N GLN A 48 -4.78 2.83 -6.60
CA GLN A 48 -6.09 2.76 -7.25
C GLN A 48 -6.58 4.15 -7.68
N PRO A 49 -6.96 4.35 -8.95
CA PRO A 49 -7.32 5.66 -9.50
C PRO A 49 -8.48 6.38 -8.78
N LEU A 50 -9.48 5.64 -8.30
CA LEU A 50 -10.63 6.22 -7.58
C LEU A 50 -10.19 6.87 -6.26
N ALA A 51 -9.21 6.29 -5.57
CA ALA A 51 -8.63 6.88 -4.36
C ALA A 51 -7.82 8.15 -4.68
N SER A 52 -7.03 8.14 -5.77
CA SER A 52 -6.33 9.34 -6.22
C SER A 52 -7.33 10.45 -6.60
N ALA A 53 -8.41 10.12 -7.29
CA ALA A 53 -9.47 11.09 -7.67
C ALA A 53 -10.12 11.70 -6.42
N ALA A 54 -10.44 10.89 -5.41
CA ALA A 54 -11.00 11.37 -4.15
C ALA A 54 -10.05 12.33 -3.41
N GLY A 55 -8.76 11.99 -3.34
CA GLY A 55 -7.75 12.86 -2.75
C GLY A 55 -7.58 14.18 -3.51
N LEU A 56 -7.57 14.15 -4.84
CA LEU A 56 -7.51 15.36 -5.69
C LEU A 56 -8.75 16.25 -5.49
N GLU A 57 -9.93 15.68 -5.38
CA GLU A 57 -11.14 16.43 -5.11
C GLU A 57 -11.10 17.14 -3.75
N VAL A 58 -10.54 16.47 -2.74
CA VAL A 58 -10.31 17.10 -1.43
C VAL A 58 -9.36 18.30 -1.54
N LEU A 59 -8.27 18.19 -2.31
CA LEU A 59 -7.34 19.31 -2.54
C LEU A 59 -8.04 20.45 -3.29
N ARG A 60 -8.80 20.16 -4.35
CA ARG A 60 -9.52 21.16 -5.17
C ARG A 60 -10.57 21.92 -4.38
N THR A 61 -11.17 21.29 -3.39
CA THR A 61 -12.22 21.88 -2.54
C THR A 61 -11.69 22.48 -1.24
N GLY A 62 -10.39 22.78 -1.16
CA GLY A 62 -9.77 23.54 -0.06
C GLY A 62 -9.24 22.72 1.11
N GLY A 63 -9.27 21.38 1.02
CA GLY A 63 -8.53 20.50 1.93
C GLY A 63 -7.01 20.61 1.72
N ASN A 64 -6.24 20.14 2.68
CA ASN A 64 -4.79 20.04 2.56
C ASN A 64 -4.32 18.61 2.26
N ALA A 65 -3.01 18.40 2.20
CA ALA A 65 -2.43 17.09 1.89
C ALA A 65 -2.83 16.00 2.89
N VAL A 66 -2.99 16.34 4.17
CA VAL A 66 -3.44 15.39 5.21
C VAL A 66 -4.89 14.97 4.99
N ASP A 67 -5.76 15.94 4.70
CA ASP A 67 -7.17 15.66 4.37
C ASP A 67 -7.30 14.74 3.15
N ALA A 68 -6.50 15.04 2.10
CA ALA A 68 -6.47 14.27 0.87
C ALA A 68 -5.94 12.85 1.10
N ALA A 69 -4.89 12.68 1.90
CA ALA A 69 -4.32 11.38 2.23
C ALA A 69 -5.31 10.50 3.01
N VAL A 70 -6.00 11.06 4.01
CA VAL A 70 -7.01 10.31 4.78
C VAL A 70 -8.20 9.93 3.89
N ALA A 71 -8.69 10.83 3.06
CA ALA A 71 -9.79 10.53 2.14
C ALA A 71 -9.40 9.43 1.12
N ALA A 72 -8.19 9.50 0.57
CA ALA A 72 -7.67 8.48 -0.33
C ALA A 72 -7.51 7.12 0.38
N ALA A 73 -6.95 7.10 1.60
CA ALA A 73 -6.79 5.88 2.39
C ALA A 73 -8.15 5.25 2.73
N ALA A 74 -9.14 6.05 3.06
CA ALA A 74 -10.49 5.56 3.31
C ALA A 74 -11.13 4.93 2.06
N VAL A 75 -10.93 5.54 0.88
CA VAL A 75 -11.40 4.96 -0.39
C VAL A 75 -10.68 3.67 -0.71
N LEU A 76 -9.36 3.58 -0.49
CA LEU A 76 -8.61 2.33 -0.65
C LEU A 76 -9.18 1.20 0.21
N GLY A 77 -9.58 1.48 1.45
CA GLY A 77 -10.21 0.49 2.33
C GLY A 77 -11.53 -0.09 1.80
N VAL A 78 -12.18 0.59 0.86
CA VAL A 78 -13.38 0.10 0.16
C VAL A 78 -13.00 -0.57 -1.17
N THR A 79 -12.11 0.06 -1.94
CA THR A 79 -11.80 -0.35 -3.32
C THR A 79 -10.70 -1.41 -3.43
N GLU A 80 -9.92 -1.59 -2.37
CA GLU A 80 -8.87 -2.61 -2.22
C GLU A 80 -8.98 -3.31 -0.84
N PRO A 81 -10.13 -3.94 -0.51
CA PRO A 81 -10.41 -4.44 0.84
C PRO A 81 -9.47 -5.57 1.31
N HIS A 82 -8.76 -6.22 0.38
CA HIS A 82 -7.75 -7.24 0.66
C HIS A 82 -6.37 -6.65 1.00
N MET A 83 -6.15 -5.36 0.76
CA MET A 83 -4.86 -4.69 0.99
C MET A 83 -4.87 -3.76 2.19
N THR A 84 -6.00 -3.11 2.48
CA THR A 84 -6.09 -2.11 3.55
C THR A 84 -7.52 -1.99 4.08
N GLY A 85 -7.68 -1.40 5.26
CA GLY A 85 -9.01 -1.18 5.86
C GLY A 85 -8.96 -0.51 7.23
N ILE A 86 -10.12 -0.13 7.72
CA ILE A 86 -10.27 0.53 9.04
C ILE A 86 -10.00 -0.40 10.22
N GLY A 87 -9.99 -1.70 9.99
CA GLY A 87 -9.68 -2.73 10.99
C GLY A 87 -8.20 -3.02 11.18
N GLY A 88 -7.33 -2.36 10.44
CA GLY A 88 -5.88 -2.56 10.45
C GLY A 88 -5.10 -1.44 11.11
N ASP A 89 -3.85 -1.37 10.74
CA ASP A 89 -2.87 -0.42 11.24
C ASP A 89 -2.68 0.76 10.27
N MET A 90 -2.09 1.86 10.74
CA MET A 90 -1.73 3.00 9.92
C MET A 90 -0.41 3.61 10.36
N PHE A 91 0.38 3.99 9.36
CA PHE A 91 1.59 4.79 9.54
C PHE A 91 1.52 6.02 8.65
N ALA A 92 2.02 7.13 9.13
CA ALA A 92 2.10 8.35 8.34
C ALA A 92 3.42 9.08 8.59
N ILE A 93 3.94 9.68 7.52
CA ILE A 93 5.04 10.64 7.55
C ILE A 93 4.54 11.91 6.87
N VAL A 94 4.60 13.03 7.57
CA VAL A 94 4.08 14.32 7.10
C VAL A 94 5.19 15.36 7.16
N TRP A 95 5.45 16.00 6.02
CA TRP A 95 6.33 17.18 5.96
C TRP A 95 5.51 18.44 6.17
N LEU A 96 5.77 19.14 7.26
CA LEU A 96 5.17 20.42 7.60
C LEU A 96 6.04 21.55 7.02
N ALA A 97 5.70 21.98 5.80
CA ALA A 97 6.56 22.92 5.05
C ALA A 97 6.79 24.26 5.75
N ARG A 98 5.77 24.82 6.43
CA ARG A 98 5.89 26.08 7.18
C ARG A 98 6.83 25.96 8.38
N GLU A 99 6.83 24.82 9.04
CA GLU A 99 7.65 24.52 10.21
C GLU A 99 9.02 23.92 9.83
N ARG A 100 9.18 23.57 8.54
CA ARG A 100 10.34 22.84 8.02
C ARG A 100 10.66 21.59 8.85
N ARG A 101 9.62 20.87 9.25
CA ARG A 101 9.70 19.74 10.17
C ARG A 101 8.98 18.52 9.62
N LEU A 102 9.60 17.37 9.79
CA LEU A 102 9.01 16.06 9.53
C LEU A 102 8.35 15.55 10.82
N VAL A 103 7.12 15.09 10.71
CA VAL A 103 6.42 14.36 11.77
C VAL A 103 6.06 12.98 11.30
N ALA A 104 6.17 12.00 12.19
CA ALA A 104 5.76 10.64 11.97
C ALA A 104 4.68 10.24 12.96
N LEU A 105 3.69 9.50 12.49
CA LEU A 105 2.65 8.90 13.32
C LEU A 105 2.70 7.39 13.14
N ASN A 106 2.80 6.68 14.26
CA ASN A 106 2.58 5.26 14.34
C ASN A 106 1.21 5.02 15.00
N ALA A 107 0.26 4.58 14.21
CA ALA A 107 -1.06 4.13 14.64
C ALA A 107 -1.24 2.64 14.37
N ALA A 108 -0.17 1.86 14.55
CA ALA A 108 -0.28 0.41 14.68
C ALA A 108 -1.00 0.10 15.99
N GLY A 109 -1.96 -0.79 15.93
CA GLY A 109 -2.68 -1.22 17.09
C GLY A 109 -1.81 -2.00 18.07
N ARG A 110 -2.17 -1.95 19.34
CA ARG A 110 -1.52 -2.77 20.36
C ARG A 110 -1.91 -4.23 20.22
N ALA A 111 -1.00 -5.13 20.55
CA ALA A 111 -1.35 -6.53 20.75
C ALA A 111 -2.41 -6.65 21.87
N GLY A 112 -3.36 -7.55 21.70
CA GLY A 112 -4.33 -7.85 22.74
C GLY A 112 -3.64 -8.29 24.04
N THR A 113 -4.20 -7.95 25.21
CA THR A 113 -3.57 -8.22 26.53
C THR A 113 -3.27 -9.70 26.77
N ARG A 114 -4.02 -10.60 26.13
CA ARG A 114 -3.83 -12.06 26.19
C ARG A 114 -2.91 -12.61 25.10
N MET A 115 -2.38 -11.78 24.20
CA MET A 115 -1.46 -12.17 23.14
C MET A 115 -0.02 -12.18 23.65
N ARG A 116 0.27 -13.09 24.56
CA ARG A 116 1.62 -13.33 25.07
C ARG A 116 2.32 -14.36 24.19
N ARG A 117 3.62 -14.18 23.97
CA ARG A 117 4.44 -15.07 23.15
C ARG A 117 4.25 -16.53 23.56
N ASP A 118 4.30 -16.83 24.85
CA ASP A 118 4.19 -18.19 25.36
C ASP A 118 2.82 -18.81 25.03
N THR A 119 1.75 -18.03 25.16
CA THR A 119 0.39 -18.45 24.81
C THR A 119 0.25 -18.70 23.30
N LEU A 120 0.88 -17.87 22.46
CA LEU A 120 0.85 -18.02 21.02
C LEU A 120 1.60 -19.28 20.59
N VAL A 121 2.80 -19.50 21.13
CA VAL A 121 3.62 -20.69 20.85
C VAL A 121 2.89 -21.97 21.30
N ALA A 122 2.29 -21.98 22.49
CA ALA A 122 1.52 -23.11 23.00
C ALA A 122 0.30 -23.46 22.12
N ARG A 123 -0.25 -22.47 21.40
CA ARG A 123 -1.34 -22.64 20.42
C ARG A 123 -0.86 -22.95 19.01
N GLY A 124 0.43 -23.21 18.81
CA GLY A 124 1.02 -23.55 17.52
C GLY A 124 1.29 -22.36 16.60
N PHE A 125 1.21 -21.11 17.12
CA PHE A 125 1.57 -19.93 16.34
C PHE A 125 3.08 -19.84 16.18
N ARG A 126 3.58 -19.93 14.94
CA ARG A 126 5.01 -20.03 14.66
C ARG A 126 5.61 -18.79 14.01
N SER A 127 4.80 -17.95 13.39
CA SER A 127 5.26 -16.72 12.73
C SER A 127 4.18 -15.65 12.69
N GLY A 128 4.58 -14.38 12.60
CA GLY A 128 3.66 -13.26 12.46
C GLY A 128 2.88 -13.23 11.13
N SER A 129 3.26 -14.05 10.15
CA SER A 129 2.57 -14.18 8.87
C SER A 129 1.40 -15.16 8.88
N GLN A 130 1.14 -15.84 10.00
CA GLN A 130 -0.03 -16.72 10.10
C GLN A 130 -1.31 -15.91 10.10
N GLN A 131 -2.23 -16.29 9.22
CA GLN A 131 -3.55 -15.68 9.12
C GLN A 131 -4.48 -16.16 10.24
N GLY A 132 -5.39 -15.29 10.66
CA GLY A 132 -6.42 -15.61 11.64
C GLY A 132 -6.46 -14.63 12.81
N ALA A 133 -7.39 -14.85 13.73
CA ALA A 133 -7.65 -13.95 14.87
C ALA A 133 -6.41 -13.71 15.78
N MET A 134 -5.47 -14.63 15.78
CA MET A 134 -4.24 -14.53 16.59
C MET A 134 -3.22 -13.52 16.02
N SER A 135 -3.36 -13.08 14.77
CA SER A 135 -2.49 -12.09 14.14
C SER A 135 -3.07 -10.67 14.18
N VAL A 136 -4.31 -10.52 14.62
CA VAL A 136 -5.02 -9.24 14.61
C VAL A 136 -4.64 -8.41 15.83
N THR A 137 -4.16 -7.19 15.60
CA THR A 137 -3.95 -6.17 16.64
C THR A 137 -5.27 -5.45 16.95
N VAL A 138 -5.30 -4.63 18.01
CA VAL A 138 -6.41 -3.70 18.24
C VAL A 138 -6.39 -2.67 17.10
N PRO A 139 -7.49 -2.47 16.35
CA PRO A 139 -7.50 -1.57 15.19
C PRO A 139 -7.05 -0.15 15.54
N GLY A 140 -6.04 0.35 14.84
CA GLY A 140 -5.45 1.66 15.07
C GLY A 140 -5.68 2.67 13.93
N ALA A 141 -5.98 2.21 12.72
CA ALA A 141 -6.04 3.04 11.52
C ALA A 141 -7.02 4.22 11.65
N LEU A 142 -8.26 3.97 12.10
CA LEU A 142 -9.29 5.02 12.23
C LEU A 142 -8.90 6.08 13.26
N ALA A 143 -8.35 5.67 14.41
CA ALA A 143 -7.86 6.58 15.43
C ALA A 143 -6.68 7.43 14.91
N GLY A 144 -5.80 6.83 14.11
CA GLY A 144 -4.72 7.53 13.45
C GLY A 144 -5.20 8.58 12.44
N TRP A 145 -6.21 8.25 11.63
CA TRP A 145 -6.83 9.21 10.71
C TRP A 145 -7.45 10.40 11.46
N GLU A 146 -8.18 10.11 12.52
CA GLU A 146 -8.79 11.16 13.35
C GLU A 146 -7.74 12.07 13.98
N LEU A 147 -6.66 11.49 14.51
CA LEU A 147 -5.55 12.26 15.09
C LEU A 147 -4.85 13.13 14.06
N LEU A 148 -4.55 12.59 12.87
CA LEU A 148 -3.94 13.36 11.77
C LEU A 148 -4.82 14.54 11.37
N LEU A 149 -6.12 14.30 11.17
CA LEU A 149 -7.06 15.35 10.79
C LEU A 149 -7.20 16.43 11.87
N LYS A 150 -7.30 16.03 13.15
CA LYS A 150 -7.39 16.98 14.28
C LYS A 150 -6.13 17.84 14.42
N THR A 151 -4.95 17.27 14.14
CA THR A 151 -3.68 17.94 14.39
C THR A 151 -3.22 18.77 13.20
N HIS A 152 -3.43 18.26 11.98
CA HIS A 152 -2.83 18.81 10.76
C HIS A 152 -3.83 19.01 9.62
N GLY A 153 -5.06 18.50 9.73
CA GLY A 153 -6.10 18.62 8.72
C GLY A 153 -6.88 19.94 8.78
N ARG A 154 -7.73 20.13 7.81
CA ARG A 154 -8.73 21.21 7.72
C ARG A 154 -10.15 20.67 7.69
N ARG A 155 -10.29 19.36 7.54
CA ARG A 155 -11.56 18.65 7.42
C ARG A 155 -11.81 17.77 8.64
N THR A 156 -13.08 17.60 8.95
CA THR A 156 -13.50 16.61 9.94
C THR A 156 -13.38 15.19 9.38
N LEU A 157 -13.29 14.19 10.25
CA LEU A 157 -13.31 12.78 9.85
C LEU A 157 -14.55 12.46 9.00
N ARG A 158 -15.73 12.96 9.40
CA ARG A 158 -16.97 12.81 8.63
C ARG A 158 -16.82 13.31 7.17
N GLN A 159 -16.19 14.47 6.98
CA GLN A 159 -15.98 15.03 5.63
C GLN A 159 -14.98 14.20 4.83
N ALA A 160 -13.89 13.78 5.44
CA ALA A 160 -12.85 12.97 4.78
C ALA A 160 -13.36 11.58 4.36
N LEU A 161 -14.26 10.99 5.12
CA LEU A 161 -14.84 9.67 4.81
C LEU A 161 -15.93 9.68 3.75
N GLN A 162 -16.48 10.85 3.35
CA GLN A 162 -17.61 10.91 2.41
C GLN A 162 -17.37 10.20 1.07
N PRO A 163 -16.20 10.31 0.42
CA PRO A 163 -15.96 9.56 -0.82
C PRO A 163 -16.02 8.05 -0.63
N ALA A 164 -15.41 7.54 0.44
CA ALA A 164 -15.43 6.11 0.78
C ALA A 164 -16.85 5.61 1.09
N ILE A 165 -17.62 6.39 1.84
CA ILE A 165 -19.03 6.07 2.16
C ILE A 165 -19.87 5.97 0.87
N ARG A 166 -19.67 6.88 -0.09
CA ARG A 166 -20.37 6.80 -1.39
C ARG A 166 -20.01 5.51 -2.13
N TYR A 167 -18.74 5.18 -2.27
CA TYR A 167 -18.33 3.94 -2.94
C TYR A 167 -18.83 2.69 -2.22
N ALA A 168 -18.85 2.68 -0.89
CA ALA A 168 -19.37 1.55 -0.12
C ALA A 168 -20.89 1.38 -0.27
N ARG A 169 -21.64 2.49 -0.39
CA ARG A 169 -23.10 2.48 -0.53
C ARG A 169 -23.55 2.24 -1.96
N ASP A 170 -22.96 2.95 -2.91
CA ASP A 170 -23.43 3.04 -4.27
C ASP A 170 -22.69 2.09 -5.22
N GLY A 171 -21.61 1.45 -4.74
CA GLY A 171 -20.71 0.61 -5.53
C GLY A 171 -19.62 1.41 -6.25
N PHE A 172 -18.72 0.67 -6.87
CA PHE A 172 -17.61 1.22 -7.67
C PHE A 172 -17.18 0.21 -8.73
N PRO A 173 -16.71 0.66 -9.91
CA PRO A 173 -16.24 -0.26 -10.93
C PRO A 173 -14.92 -0.93 -10.50
N VAL A 174 -14.91 -2.25 -10.43
CA VAL A 174 -13.74 -3.04 -10.02
C VAL A 174 -12.70 -3.05 -11.13
N SER A 175 -11.46 -2.66 -10.83
CA SER A 175 -10.38 -2.71 -11.81
C SER A 175 -9.95 -4.15 -12.12
N PRO A 176 -9.35 -4.43 -13.30
CA PRO A 176 -8.90 -5.79 -13.66
C PRO A 176 -7.90 -6.37 -12.65
N ILE A 177 -7.00 -5.55 -12.11
CA ILE A 177 -6.01 -5.99 -11.12
C ILE A 177 -6.71 -6.39 -9.82
N ILE A 178 -7.63 -5.55 -9.33
CA ILE A 178 -8.37 -5.83 -8.10
C ILE A 178 -9.27 -7.05 -8.26
N ALA A 179 -9.96 -7.19 -9.39
CA ALA A 179 -10.77 -8.39 -9.68
C ALA A 179 -9.94 -9.68 -9.59
N ALA A 180 -8.75 -9.68 -10.21
CA ALA A 180 -7.85 -10.83 -10.16
C ALA A 180 -7.37 -11.14 -8.73
N GLN A 181 -6.94 -10.13 -7.99
CA GLN A 181 -6.48 -10.28 -6.60
C GLN A 181 -7.61 -10.75 -5.68
N TRP A 182 -8.80 -10.17 -5.81
CA TRP A 182 -9.98 -10.56 -5.05
C TRP A 182 -10.39 -12.02 -5.35
N GLY A 183 -10.32 -12.42 -6.63
CA GLY A 183 -10.55 -13.80 -7.05
C GLY A 183 -9.63 -14.81 -6.35
N ASN A 184 -8.36 -14.45 -6.17
CA ASN A 184 -7.37 -15.28 -5.46
C ASN A 184 -7.72 -15.49 -3.98
N GLU A 185 -8.40 -14.54 -3.35
CA GLU A 185 -8.79 -14.61 -1.92
C GLU A 185 -10.12 -15.35 -1.70
N THR A 186 -10.83 -15.78 -2.75
CA THR A 186 -12.17 -16.39 -2.65
C THR A 186 -12.20 -17.58 -1.69
N ALA A 187 -11.22 -18.48 -1.78
CA ALA A 187 -11.14 -19.66 -0.91
C ALA A 187 -10.93 -19.31 0.57
N PHE A 188 -10.16 -18.25 0.83
CA PHE A 188 -9.93 -17.74 2.17
C PHE A 188 -11.18 -17.07 2.74
N LEU A 189 -11.82 -16.19 1.98
CA LEU A 189 -13.05 -15.49 2.37
C LEU A 189 -14.19 -16.44 2.70
N ARG A 190 -14.31 -17.57 2.01
CA ARG A 190 -15.32 -18.61 2.27
C ARG A 190 -15.18 -19.32 3.62
N ARG A 191 -14.04 -19.18 4.31
CA ARG A 191 -13.83 -19.78 5.64
C ARG A 191 -14.60 -19.07 6.74
N ASP A 192 -15.04 -17.83 6.50
CA ASP A 192 -15.83 -17.02 7.42
C ASP A 192 -17.12 -16.58 6.72
N SER A 193 -18.27 -16.90 7.31
CA SER A 193 -19.58 -16.64 6.70
C SER A 193 -19.87 -15.14 6.56
N ALA A 194 -19.43 -14.32 7.51
CA ALA A 194 -19.64 -12.87 7.48
C ALA A 194 -18.74 -12.23 6.41
N ALA A 195 -17.48 -12.67 6.31
CA ALA A 195 -16.58 -12.24 5.24
C ALA A 195 -17.11 -12.64 3.87
N ALA A 196 -17.58 -13.89 3.71
CA ALA A 196 -18.17 -14.35 2.47
C ALA A 196 -19.42 -13.56 2.08
N ALA A 197 -20.32 -13.28 3.02
CA ALA A 197 -21.53 -12.49 2.77
C ALA A 197 -21.20 -11.05 2.33
N THR A 198 -20.12 -10.48 2.85
CA THR A 198 -19.72 -9.09 2.56
C THR A 198 -18.93 -8.98 1.26
N TYR A 199 -17.96 -9.87 1.07
CA TYR A 199 -16.95 -9.74 0.01
C TYR A 199 -17.13 -10.70 -1.18
N LEU A 200 -18.10 -11.60 -1.11
CA LEU A 200 -18.44 -12.51 -2.21
C LEU A 200 -19.92 -12.39 -2.58
N PRO A 201 -20.36 -11.24 -3.10
CA PRO A 201 -21.75 -11.06 -3.52
C PRO A 201 -22.13 -12.12 -4.55
N GLY A 202 -23.27 -12.80 -4.33
CA GLY A 202 -23.66 -13.94 -5.18
C GLY A 202 -22.74 -15.16 -5.08
N GLY A 203 -21.91 -15.26 -4.02
CA GLY A 203 -21.00 -16.39 -3.75
C GLY A 203 -19.69 -16.39 -4.54
N ARG A 204 -19.37 -15.31 -5.26
CA ARG A 204 -18.15 -15.16 -6.06
C ARG A 204 -17.47 -13.81 -5.87
N ALA A 205 -16.20 -13.73 -6.21
CA ALA A 205 -15.52 -12.44 -6.32
C ALA A 205 -16.11 -11.64 -7.51
N PRO A 206 -16.17 -10.31 -7.40
CA PRO A 206 -16.61 -9.47 -8.51
C PRO A 206 -15.64 -9.54 -9.69
N THR A 207 -16.15 -9.35 -10.91
CA THR A 207 -15.35 -9.29 -12.13
C THR A 207 -14.97 -7.85 -12.49
N ALA A 208 -14.00 -7.69 -13.40
CA ALA A 208 -13.58 -6.36 -13.83
C ALA A 208 -14.74 -5.60 -14.49
N GLY A 209 -14.95 -4.36 -14.08
CA GLY A 209 -16.02 -3.47 -14.57
C GLY A 209 -17.37 -3.63 -13.86
N GLU A 210 -17.50 -4.62 -12.98
CA GLU A 210 -18.71 -4.84 -12.19
C GLU A 210 -18.83 -3.86 -11.04
#